data_bb881fd902bd6ab194e796c86bbc4418
#
_entry.id   bb881fd902bd6ab194e796c86bbc4418
#
_cell.length_a   1.000
_cell.length_b   1.000
_cell.length_c   1.000
_cell.angle_alpha   90.00
_cell.angle_beta   90.00
_cell.angle_gamma   90.00
#
_symmetry.space_group_name_H-M   'P 1'
#
loop_
_entity.id
_entity.type
_entity.pdbx_description
1 polymer ?
#
loop_
_entity_poly.entity_id
_entity_poly.type
_entity_poly.pdbx_seq_one_letter_code
_entity_poly.pdbx_strand_id
1 'polypeptide(L)'
;GSEMCIRDSHGALYNKAAEDKGLAMLIGEVVKSIDPLLPIMCLAGSQMITVLESIGLKAMPESFADRTYEPDGTLRKRSYSNALINKPQIASKQAYNIYYNKRIIAHEGSEFSIDSKTICIHSDTENALKIAKAVKQKLIRS
;
A
#
# COMPACT_ATOMS: atom_id res chain seq x y z
N GLY A 1 -3.29 18.13 6.57
CA GLY A 1 -2.61 18.24 7.65
C GLY A 1 -2.26 16.98 8.38
N SER A 2 -3.14 16.08 8.58
CA SER A 2 -2.88 14.85 9.34
C SER A 2 -1.77 13.98 8.73
N GLU A 3 -1.56 14.08 7.48
CA GLU A 3 -0.53 13.39 6.72
C GLU A 3 0.88 13.68 7.23
N MET A 4 1.06 14.77 7.91
CA MET A 4 2.33 15.13 8.51
C MET A 4 2.74 14.19 9.65
N CYS A 5 1.80 13.45 10.19
CA CYS A 5 2.03 12.50 11.27
C CYS A 5 2.44 11.11 10.77
N ILE A 6 2.53 10.92 9.47
CA ILE A 6 2.85 9.65 8.85
C ILE A 6 4.01 9.86 7.89
N ARG A 7 4.97 8.95 7.93
CA ARG A 7 6.07 8.90 6.97
C ARG A 7 5.96 7.67 6.10
N ASP A 8 6.10 7.88 4.81
CA ASP A 8 6.30 6.81 3.87
C ASP A 8 7.49 7.12 2.96
N SER A 9 8.07 6.09 2.40
CA SER A 9 9.18 6.14 1.47
C SER A 9 8.65 5.96 0.05
N HIS A 10 7.82 6.87 -0.42
CA HIS A 10 7.15 6.80 -1.72
C HIS A 10 8.06 6.44 -2.89
N GLY A 11 7.48 5.86 -3.92
CA GLY A 11 8.17 5.57 -5.17
C GLY A 11 9.15 4.40 -5.09
N ALA A 12 10.34 4.58 -5.68
CA ALA A 12 11.35 3.52 -5.77
C ALA A 12 11.87 3.07 -4.41
N LEU A 13 12.05 3.99 -3.47
CA LEU A 13 12.50 3.70 -2.12
C LEU A 13 11.48 2.83 -1.36
N TYR A 14 10.20 3.15 -1.47
CA TYR A 14 9.11 2.40 -0.87
C TYR A 14 9.09 0.93 -1.33
N ASN A 15 9.14 0.72 -2.65
CA ASN A 15 9.14 -0.63 -3.23
C ASN A 15 10.42 -1.40 -2.87
N LYS A 16 11.57 -0.73 -2.90
CA LYS A 16 12.84 -1.37 -2.53
C LYS A 16 12.89 -1.80 -1.07
N ALA A 17 12.41 -0.95 -0.16
CA ALA A 17 12.36 -1.26 1.27
C ALA A 17 11.40 -2.42 1.60
N ALA A 18 10.38 -2.66 0.76
CA ALA A 18 9.47 -3.79 0.92
C ALA A 18 10.18 -5.14 0.76
N GLU A 19 11.26 -5.18 -0.03
CA GLU A 19 12.01 -6.40 -0.38
C GLU A 19 13.40 -6.48 0.28
N ASP A 20 13.93 -5.37 0.76
CA ASP A 20 15.29 -5.25 1.29
C ASP A 20 15.27 -4.96 2.80
N LYS A 21 15.58 -5.96 3.61
CA LYS A 21 15.59 -5.86 5.08
C LYS A 21 16.59 -4.83 5.61
N GLY A 22 17.76 -4.73 4.96
CA GLY A 22 18.80 -3.78 5.37
C GLY A 22 18.34 -2.35 5.17
N LEU A 23 17.72 -2.07 4.04
CA LEU A 23 17.14 -0.76 3.75
C LEU A 23 15.95 -0.44 4.67
N ALA A 24 15.07 -1.42 4.92
CA ALA A 24 13.96 -1.27 5.86
C ALA A 24 14.46 -0.94 7.28
N MET A 25 15.51 -1.61 7.74
CA MET A 25 16.15 -1.35 9.02
C MET A 25 16.72 0.07 9.08
N LEU A 26 17.48 0.49 8.06
CA LEU A 26 18.05 1.83 7.99
C LEU A 26 16.97 2.92 8.06
N ILE A 27 15.89 2.78 7.29
CA ILE A 27 14.75 3.71 7.33
C ILE A 27 14.14 3.74 8.73
N GLY A 28 13.92 2.57 9.31
CA GLY A 28 13.36 2.44 10.66
C GLY A 28 14.22 3.13 11.72
N GLU A 29 15.53 2.90 11.71
CA GLU A 29 16.46 3.53 12.66
C GLU A 29 16.48 5.05 12.54
N VAL A 30 16.47 5.57 11.31
CA VAL A 30 16.41 7.02 11.06
C VAL A 30 15.11 7.60 11.62
N VAL A 31 13.95 7.00 11.31
CA VAL A 31 12.67 7.48 11.82
C VAL A 31 12.61 7.39 13.33
N LYS A 32 13.07 6.28 13.91
CA LYS A 32 13.11 6.08 15.37
C LYS A 32 13.97 7.12 16.08
N SER A 33 15.07 7.56 15.47
CA SER A 33 15.92 8.60 16.03
C SER A 33 15.26 9.99 16.06
N ILE A 34 14.29 10.22 15.17
CA ILE A 34 13.55 11.48 15.08
C ILE A 34 12.31 11.44 16.00
N ASP A 35 11.49 10.40 15.84
CA ASP A 35 10.28 10.19 16.64
C ASP A 35 9.93 8.69 16.70
N PRO A 36 10.16 8.03 17.84
CA PRO A 36 9.89 6.59 17.99
C PRO A 36 8.39 6.24 18.00
N LEU A 37 7.51 7.22 18.11
CA LEU A 37 6.05 7.02 18.11
C LEU A 37 5.44 7.20 16.73
N LEU A 38 6.21 7.66 15.76
CA LEU A 38 5.70 7.92 14.41
C LEU A 38 5.39 6.61 13.67
N PRO A 39 4.14 6.40 13.22
CA PRO A 39 3.83 5.24 12.40
C PRO A 39 4.48 5.33 11.02
N ILE A 40 4.98 4.22 10.51
CA ILE A 40 5.58 4.14 9.18
C ILE A 40 4.67 3.34 8.26
N MET A 41 4.23 3.98 7.17
CA MET A 41 3.50 3.29 6.11
C MET A 41 4.44 2.41 5.30
N CYS A 42 4.04 1.17 5.09
CA CYS A 42 4.79 0.18 4.32
C CYS A 42 3.84 -0.76 3.58
N LEU A 43 4.34 -1.36 2.52
CA LEU A 43 3.54 -2.29 1.72
C LEU A 43 3.03 -3.45 2.58
N ALA A 44 1.73 -3.67 2.58
CA ALA A 44 1.11 -4.78 3.31
C ALA A 44 1.67 -6.12 2.83
N GLY A 45 2.00 -7.00 3.78
CA GLY A 45 2.64 -8.29 3.50
C GLY A 45 4.14 -8.23 3.26
N SER A 46 4.77 -7.05 3.27
CA SER A 46 6.21 -6.91 3.04
C SER A 46 7.04 -7.27 4.28
N GLN A 47 8.31 -7.60 4.03
CA GLN A 47 9.29 -7.85 5.09
C GLN A 47 9.56 -6.60 5.96
N MET A 48 9.32 -5.41 5.43
CA MET A 48 9.49 -4.15 6.15
C MET A 48 8.65 -4.10 7.43
N ILE A 49 7.43 -4.67 7.41
CA ILE A 49 6.57 -4.73 8.61
C ILE A 49 7.29 -5.40 9.77
N THR A 50 7.80 -6.61 9.56
CA THR A 50 8.51 -7.39 10.58
C THR A 50 9.77 -6.67 11.07
N VAL A 51 10.50 -6.04 10.16
CA VAL A 51 11.71 -5.27 10.50
C VAL A 51 11.37 -4.09 11.41
N LEU A 52 10.37 -3.28 11.05
CA LEU A 52 9.96 -2.12 11.84
C LEU A 52 9.47 -2.52 13.23
N GLU A 53 8.65 -3.56 13.31
CA GLU A 53 8.13 -4.07 14.58
C GLU A 53 9.27 -4.61 15.48
N SER A 54 10.28 -5.25 14.90
CA SER A 54 11.44 -5.79 15.64
C SER A 54 12.26 -4.72 16.37
N ILE A 55 12.22 -3.48 15.87
CA ILE A 55 12.89 -2.33 16.54
C ILE A 55 11.93 -1.45 17.32
N GLY A 56 10.69 -1.90 17.54
CA GLY A 56 9.69 -1.23 18.36
C GLY A 56 8.95 -0.08 17.68
N LEU A 57 9.00 0.02 16.36
CA LEU A 57 8.22 0.99 15.60
C LEU A 57 6.86 0.44 15.19
N LYS A 58 5.89 1.34 15.04
CA LYS A 58 4.56 1.00 14.56
C LYS A 58 4.56 0.95 13.04
N ALA A 59 4.42 -0.24 12.47
CA ALA A 59 4.15 -0.40 11.04
C ALA A 59 2.67 -0.12 10.73
N MET A 60 2.41 0.55 9.60
CA MET A 60 1.08 0.80 9.07
C MET A 60 0.97 0.13 7.70
N PRO A 61 0.49 -1.13 7.62
CA PRO A 61 0.38 -1.86 6.36
C PRO A 61 -0.58 -1.16 5.40
N GLU A 62 -0.08 -0.85 4.22
CA GLU A 62 -0.78 -0.13 3.17
C GLU A 62 -1.02 -0.99 1.94
N SER A 63 -2.19 -0.88 1.34
CA SER A 63 -2.52 -1.45 0.04
C SER A 63 -3.01 -0.35 -0.90
N PHE A 64 -3.10 -0.67 -2.18
CA PHE A 64 -3.39 0.31 -3.23
C PHE A 64 -4.63 -0.09 -4.02
N ALA A 65 -5.58 0.82 -4.14
CA ALA A 65 -6.79 0.60 -4.94
C ALA A 65 -6.53 0.75 -6.44
N ASP A 66 -5.55 1.58 -6.82
CA ASP A 66 -5.26 2.01 -8.19
C ASP A 66 -3.99 1.38 -8.80
N ARG A 67 -3.45 0.34 -8.16
CA ARG A 67 -2.27 -0.40 -8.64
C ARG A 67 -2.57 -1.89 -8.79
N THR A 68 -1.97 -2.50 -9.80
CA THR A 68 -1.97 -3.95 -9.93
C THR A 68 -0.82 -4.59 -9.16
N TYR A 69 -1.00 -5.84 -8.82
CA TYR A 69 -0.06 -6.61 -8.01
C TYR A 69 0.52 -7.78 -8.79
N GLU A 70 1.75 -8.15 -8.46
CA GLU A 70 2.34 -9.41 -8.82
C GLU A 70 1.84 -10.54 -7.90
N PRO A 71 1.97 -11.82 -8.29
CA PRO A 71 1.51 -12.94 -7.46
C PRO A 71 2.16 -13.04 -6.09
N ASP A 72 3.38 -12.50 -5.93
CA ASP A 72 4.13 -12.47 -4.68
C ASP A 72 3.71 -11.33 -3.73
N GLY A 73 2.72 -10.52 -4.12
CA GLY A 73 2.22 -9.40 -3.34
C GLY A 73 2.97 -8.08 -3.56
N THR A 74 3.99 -8.05 -4.40
CA THR A 74 4.66 -6.80 -4.77
C THR A 74 3.84 -6.02 -5.80
N LEU A 75 4.09 -4.71 -5.89
CA LEU A 75 3.43 -3.86 -6.88
C LEU A 75 4.05 -4.07 -8.26
N ARG A 76 3.20 -4.26 -9.27
CA ARG A 76 3.64 -4.34 -10.66
C ARG A 76 4.36 -3.06 -11.08
N LYS A 77 5.50 -3.18 -11.76
CA LYS A 77 6.31 -2.05 -12.21
C LYS A 77 5.50 -1.13 -13.12
N ARG A 78 5.59 0.17 -12.92
CA ARG A 78 4.86 1.18 -13.69
C ARG A 78 5.19 1.21 -15.19
N SER A 79 6.29 0.58 -15.61
CA SER A 79 6.64 0.41 -17.03
C SER A 79 5.70 -0.53 -17.80
N TYR A 80 4.93 -1.37 -17.10
CA TYR A 80 3.92 -2.20 -17.74
C TYR A 80 2.61 -1.44 -17.95
N SER A 81 1.99 -1.61 -19.12
CA SER A 81 0.76 -0.91 -19.50
C SER A 81 -0.44 -1.18 -18.57
N ASN A 82 -0.43 -2.32 -17.89
CA ASN A 82 -1.48 -2.72 -16.94
C ASN A 82 -1.09 -2.56 -15.47
N ALA A 83 -0.07 -1.75 -15.16
CA ALA A 83 0.37 -1.51 -13.77
C ALA A 83 -0.57 -0.59 -12.99
N LEU A 84 -1.33 0.25 -13.69
CA LEU A 84 -2.26 1.21 -13.10
C LEU A 84 -3.71 0.80 -13.36
N ILE A 85 -4.55 1.02 -12.37
CA ILE A 85 -6.00 0.85 -12.47
C ILE A 85 -6.62 2.25 -12.50
N ASN A 86 -7.01 2.70 -13.70
CA ASN A 86 -7.60 4.03 -13.92
C ASN A 86 -9.13 4.00 -14.06
N LYS A 87 -9.75 2.81 -13.99
CA LYS A 87 -11.20 2.64 -14.05
C LYS A 87 -11.79 2.62 -12.64
N PRO A 88 -12.66 3.59 -12.27
CA PRO A 88 -13.21 3.69 -10.93
C PRO A 88 -13.91 2.42 -10.43
N GLN A 89 -14.62 1.70 -11.31
CA GLN A 89 -15.32 0.47 -10.96
C GLN A 89 -14.37 -0.65 -10.57
N ILE A 90 -13.23 -0.78 -11.27
CA ILE A 90 -12.22 -1.81 -10.99
C ILE A 90 -11.48 -1.46 -9.71
N ALA A 91 -11.05 -0.21 -9.54
CA ALA A 91 -10.36 0.26 -8.34
C ALA A 91 -11.23 0.11 -7.09
N SER A 92 -12.52 0.47 -7.17
CA SER A 92 -13.45 0.32 -6.05
C SER A 92 -13.73 -1.15 -5.70
N LYS A 93 -13.77 -2.05 -6.69
CA LYS A 93 -13.88 -3.50 -6.45
C LYS A 93 -12.63 -4.05 -5.75
N GLN A 94 -11.44 -3.61 -6.17
CA GLN A 94 -10.20 -4.00 -5.51
C GLN A 94 -10.17 -3.50 -4.07
N ALA A 95 -10.52 -2.24 -3.81
CA ALA A 95 -10.61 -1.68 -2.47
C ALA A 95 -11.60 -2.47 -1.58
N TYR A 96 -12.74 -2.87 -2.13
CA TYR A 96 -13.72 -3.71 -1.45
C TYR A 96 -13.12 -5.07 -1.06
N ASN A 97 -12.44 -5.73 -1.98
CA ASN A 97 -11.80 -7.01 -1.73
C ASN A 97 -10.70 -6.90 -0.66
N ILE A 98 -9.92 -5.83 -0.68
CA ILE A 98 -8.90 -5.56 0.34
C ILE A 98 -9.55 -5.39 1.72
N TYR A 99 -10.59 -4.56 1.81
CA TYR A 99 -11.19 -4.20 3.09
C TYR A 99 -12.02 -5.33 3.71
N TYR A 100 -12.96 -5.90 2.93
CA TYR A 100 -13.91 -6.90 3.44
C TYR A 100 -13.41 -8.34 3.32
N ASN A 101 -12.79 -8.68 2.20
CA ASN A 101 -12.40 -10.07 1.90
C ASN A 101 -10.94 -10.37 2.27
N LYS A 102 -10.16 -9.34 2.63
CA LYS A 102 -8.71 -9.48 2.93
C LYS A 102 -7.95 -10.17 1.80
N ARG A 103 -8.28 -9.83 0.55
CA ARG A 103 -7.73 -10.46 -0.65
C ARG A 103 -7.41 -9.46 -1.73
N ILE A 104 -6.39 -9.79 -2.53
CA ILE A 104 -6.04 -9.14 -3.79
C ILE A 104 -6.02 -10.18 -4.90
N ILE A 105 -6.45 -9.76 -6.09
CA ILE A 105 -6.32 -10.53 -7.32
C ILE A 105 -5.11 -9.97 -8.07
N ALA A 106 -4.07 -10.79 -8.27
CA ALA A 106 -2.89 -10.41 -9.04
C ALA A 106 -3.22 -10.18 -10.51
N HIS A 107 -2.31 -9.53 -11.24
CA HIS A 107 -2.52 -9.17 -12.65
C HIS A 107 -2.82 -10.37 -13.57
N GLU A 108 -2.38 -11.55 -13.20
CA GLU A 108 -2.56 -12.81 -13.93
C GLU A 108 -3.81 -13.60 -13.49
N GLY A 109 -4.52 -13.12 -12.43
CA GLY A 109 -5.75 -13.73 -11.92
C GLY A 109 -5.60 -14.60 -10.67
N SER A 110 -4.38 -14.87 -10.18
CA SER A 110 -4.21 -15.55 -8.89
C SER A 110 -4.65 -14.67 -7.73
N GLU A 111 -5.10 -15.28 -6.64
CA GLU A 111 -5.52 -14.58 -5.43
C GLU A 111 -4.57 -14.84 -4.28
N PHE A 112 -4.31 -13.80 -3.48
CA PHE A 112 -3.57 -13.95 -2.23
C PHE A 112 -4.21 -13.14 -1.09
N SER A 113 -3.97 -13.59 0.13
CA SER A 113 -4.46 -12.91 1.33
C SER A 113 -3.61 -11.69 1.65
N ILE A 114 -4.24 -10.61 2.14
CA ILE A 114 -3.56 -9.40 2.54
C ILE A 114 -4.21 -8.84 3.81
N ASP A 115 -3.39 -8.43 4.77
CA ASP A 115 -3.83 -7.67 5.94
C ASP A 115 -3.35 -6.23 5.80
N SER A 116 -4.30 -5.35 5.50
CA SER A 116 -4.04 -3.93 5.27
C SER A 116 -4.80 -3.09 6.27
N LYS A 117 -4.16 -2.02 6.75
CA LYS A 117 -4.77 -1.05 7.67
C LYS A 117 -5.19 0.22 6.94
N THR A 118 -4.65 0.46 5.76
CA THR A 118 -4.96 1.64 4.96
C THR A 118 -4.95 1.31 3.46
N ILE A 119 -5.72 2.05 2.69
CA ILE A 119 -5.81 1.91 1.24
C ILE A 119 -5.43 3.25 0.61
N CYS A 120 -4.39 3.22 -0.21
CA CYS A 120 -3.90 4.38 -0.94
C CYS A 120 -4.56 4.52 -2.31
N ILE A 121 -4.77 5.76 -2.71
CA ILE A 121 -5.13 6.16 -4.08
C ILE A 121 -4.19 7.29 -4.45
N HIS A 122 -3.48 7.15 -5.57
CA HIS A 122 -2.53 8.17 -6.01
C HIS A 122 -3.26 9.35 -6.68
N SER A 123 -2.87 10.57 -6.31
CA SER A 123 -3.46 11.79 -6.86
C SER A 123 -3.15 12.03 -8.34
N ASP A 124 -2.04 11.45 -8.82
CA ASP A 124 -1.57 11.55 -10.20
C ASP A 124 -2.10 10.41 -11.11
N THR A 125 -2.86 9.47 -10.55
CA THR A 125 -3.55 8.45 -11.35
C THR A 125 -4.69 9.09 -12.15
N GLU A 126 -4.80 8.75 -13.43
CA GLU A 126 -5.92 9.16 -14.26
C GLU A 126 -7.26 8.81 -13.57
N ASN A 127 -8.20 9.75 -13.54
CA ASN A 127 -9.47 9.63 -12.83
C ASN A 127 -9.39 9.52 -11.30
N ALA A 128 -8.29 9.92 -10.66
CA ALA A 128 -8.08 9.79 -9.21
C ALA A 128 -9.29 10.24 -8.36
N LEU A 129 -9.88 11.39 -8.66
CA LEU A 129 -11.07 11.87 -7.94
C LEU A 129 -12.29 10.96 -8.12
N LYS A 130 -12.51 10.44 -9.33
CA LYS A 130 -13.61 9.50 -9.61
C LYS A 130 -13.37 8.17 -8.91
N ILE A 131 -12.11 7.70 -8.87
CA ILE A 131 -11.69 6.51 -8.12
C ILE A 131 -11.98 6.70 -6.64
N ALA A 132 -11.53 7.80 -6.05
CA ALA A 132 -11.75 8.08 -4.63
C ALA A 132 -13.24 8.11 -4.26
N LYS A 133 -14.09 8.75 -5.09
CA LYS A 133 -15.54 8.75 -4.89
C LYS A 133 -16.15 7.36 -4.98
N ALA A 134 -15.74 6.57 -5.99
CA ALA A 134 -16.23 5.19 -6.18
C ALA A 134 -15.81 4.27 -5.02
N VAL A 135 -14.56 4.36 -4.56
CA VAL A 135 -14.06 3.62 -3.41
C VAL A 135 -14.86 3.99 -2.14
N LYS A 136 -15.01 5.29 -1.86
CA LYS A 136 -15.82 5.75 -0.72
C LYS A 136 -17.23 5.20 -0.75
N GLN A 137 -17.93 5.32 -1.88
CA GLN A 137 -19.29 4.81 -2.02
C GLN A 137 -19.38 3.30 -1.84
N LYS A 138 -18.39 2.56 -2.37
CA LYS A 138 -18.36 1.10 -2.27
C LYS A 138 -18.14 0.62 -0.84
N LEU A 139 -17.27 1.28 -0.08
CA LEU A 139 -16.95 0.89 1.30
C LEU A 139 -17.99 1.32 2.32
N ILE A 140 -18.73 2.43 2.10
CA ILE A 140 -19.74 2.92 3.04
C ILE A 140 -21.10 2.21 2.86
N ARG A 141 -21.44 1.78 1.64
CA ARG A 141 -22.74 1.16 1.32
C ARG A 141 -22.76 -0.37 1.47
N SER A 142 -21.72 -0.93 1.96
CA SER A 142 -21.56 -2.40 2.08
C SER A 142 -21.75 -2.86 3.50
#